data_22737d0cf0855947bf44e0a740a15fe0
#
_entry.id   22737d0cf0855947bf44e0a740a15fe0
#
_cell.length_a   1.000
_cell.length_b   1.000
_cell.length_c   1.000
_cell.angle_alpha   90.00
_cell.angle_beta   90.00
_cell.angle_gamma   90.00
#
_symmetry.space_group_name_H-M   'P 1'
#
loop_
_entity.id
_entity.type
_entity.pdbx_description
1 polymer ?
#
loop_
_entity_poly.entity_id
_entity_poly.type
_entity_poly.pdbx_seq_one_letter_code
_entity_poly.pdbx_strand_id
1 'polypeptide(L)'
;PTVLCRHKLADAWYVGEDAYAHTLSGEGNLTDKLVKLVLKDGTATLDGRRYTAQELLTLFLERVLQIVMKESGQTGMFAGLVFTVRSLDERLVKALYESGEKLGFSKEQIQIIGHSESFIYYMLSQKKEIWNGTVGMFDLAEEELRYYEMKVQRGLKKNAVLAEYEKIEESFSLDILETPSGAKLGDKILCTCADRLMQRKLYSAVFLMGKGFEKRDWAEDFMKLLCTKRRVYMETAVFAKGAAYCGADRQRPQTSYPYAMICEGRLKASVTMQVLFKGQEKEVTLAAAGDSWREFRAMLE
;
A
#
# COMPACT_ATOMS: atom_id res chain seq x y z
N PRO A 1 6.15 8.84 7.69
CA PRO A 1 6.43 9.72 6.54
C PRO A 1 7.73 9.35 5.83
N THR A 2 7.78 9.52 4.48
CA THR A 2 8.98 9.30 3.68
C THR A 2 9.81 10.60 3.63
N VAL A 3 10.51 10.87 4.72
CA VAL A 3 11.29 12.08 4.92
C VAL A 3 12.71 11.75 5.35
N LEU A 4 13.66 12.57 4.90
CA LEU A 4 15.07 12.54 5.28
C LEU A 4 15.49 13.89 5.83
N CYS A 5 16.32 13.89 6.84
CA CYS A 5 17.04 15.06 7.30
C CYS A 5 18.55 14.79 7.28
N ARG A 6 19.33 15.65 6.64
CA ARG A 6 20.78 15.66 6.72
C ARG A 6 21.20 16.61 7.86
N HIS A 7 22.01 16.12 8.77
CA HIS A 7 22.58 16.97 9.82
C HIS A 7 23.63 17.93 9.24
N LYS A 8 23.62 19.19 9.68
CA LYS A 8 24.49 20.25 9.11
C LYS A 8 25.96 20.10 9.48
N LEU A 9 26.25 19.56 10.69
CA LEU A 9 27.60 19.51 11.23
C LEU A 9 28.18 18.07 11.33
N ALA A 10 27.31 17.07 11.34
CA ALA A 10 27.68 15.67 11.39
C ALA A 10 27.36 14.95 10.10
N ASP A 11 28.14 13.94 9.73
CA ASP A 11 27.78 13.07 8.58
C ASP A 11 26.72 12.04 9.02
N ALA A 12 25.53 12.56 9.32
CA ALA A 12 24.41 11.78 9.82
C ALA A 12 23.11 12.08 9.06
N TRP A 13 22.30 11.04 8.91
CA TRP A 13 20.99 11.09 8.28
C TRP A 13 19.94 10.56 9.23
N TYR A 14 18.81 11.26 9.31
CA TYR A 14 17.66 10.90 10.12
C TYR A 14 16.44 10.69 9.23
N VAL A 15 15.52 9.82 9.66
CA VAL A 15 14.29 9.48 8.92
C VAL A 15 13.07 9.59 9.83
N GLY A 16 11.91 9.78 9.22
CA GLY A 16 10.65 9.80 9.95
C GLY A 16 10.55 10.95 10.94
N GLU A 17 10.16 10.68 12.17
CA GLU A 17 9.95 11.69 13.21
C GLU A 17 11.26 12.33 13.68
N ASP A 18 12.34 11.56 13.74
CA ASP A 18 13.66 12.09 14.07
C ASP A 18 14.12 13.12 13.04
N ALA A 19 13.80 12.92 11.76
CA ALA A 19 14.11 13.90 10.71
C ALA A 19 13.40 15.24 10.96
N TYR A 20 12.15 15.21 11.39
CA TYR A 20 11.43 16.43 11.77
C TYR A 20 11.99 17.08 13.02
N ALA A 21 12.30 16.29 14.05
CA ALA A 21 12.87 16.80 15.30
C ALA A 21 14.18 17.57 15.07
N HIS A 22 15.13 16.98 14.32
CA HIS A 22 16.39 17.65 13.96
C HIS A 22 16.22 18.87 13.05
N THR A 23 15.18 18.89 12.24
CA THR A 23 14.86 20.06 11.43
C THR A 23 14.30 21.20 12.26
N LEU A 24 13.39 20.88 13.20
CA LEU A 24 12.79 21.89 14.10
C LEU A 24 13.80 22.50 15.07
N SER A 25 14.80 21.71 15.51
CA SER A 25 15.91 22.22 16.31
C SER A 25 16.93 23.04 15.51
N GLY A 26 16.76 23.15 14.19
CA GLY A 26 17.68 23.88 13.31
C GLY A 26 18.99 23.13 12.98
N GLU A 27 19.13 21.88 13.42
CA GLU A 27 20.35 21.07 13.28
C GLU A 27 20.49 20.40 11.93
N GLY A 28 19.42 20.35 11.13
CA GLY A 28 19.42 19.64 9.85
C GLY A 28 18.57 20.27 8.77
N ASN A 29 18.79 19.81 7.54
CA ASN A 29 18.04 20.19 6.35
C ASN A 29 17.12 19.04 5.93
N LEU A 30 15.81 19.33 5.87
CA LEU A 30 14.76 18.35 5.55
C LEU A 30 14.59 18.18 4.05
N THR A 31 14.38 16.95 3.62
CA THR A 31 13.80 16.61 2.33
C THR A 31 12.57 15.75 2.59
N ASP A 32 11.40 16.30 2.31
CA ASP A 32 10.11 15.62 2.41
C ASP A 32 9.63 15.10 1.05
N LYS A 33 8.53 14.35 1.06
CA LYS A 33 7.82 13.91 -0.15
C LYS A 33 8.72 13.15 -1.15
N LEU A 34 9.64 12.31 -0.63
CA LEU A 34 10.61 11.55 -1.46
C LEU A 34 9.94 10.78 -2.60
N VAL A 35 8.76 10.18 -2.37
CA VAL A 35 8.01 9.48 -3.42
C VAL A 35 7.61 10.44 -4.55
N LYS A 36 7.13 11.65 -4.21
CA LYS A 36 6.81 12.66 -5.24
C LYS A 36 8.06 13.11 -6.02
N LEU A 37 9.21 13.16 -5.35
CA LEU A 37 10.49 13.48 -5.97
C LEU A 37 10.90 12.40 -6.98
N VAL A 38 10.76 11.13 -6.61
CA VAL A 38 11.03 9.97 -7.50
C VAL A 38 10.12 10.00 -8.72
N LEU A 39 8.81 10.21 -8.52
CA LEU A 39 7.84 10.26 -9.61
C LEU A 39 8.13 11.37 -10.64
N LYS A 40 8.78 12.45 -10.20
CA LYS A 40 9.18 13.59 -11.05
C LYS A 40 10.61 13.50 -11.59
N ASP A 41 11.33 12.43 -11.26
CA ASP A 41 12.78 12.32 -11.53
C ASP A 41 13.55 13.56 -11.07
N GLY A 42 13.18 14.01 -9.85
CA GLY A 42 13.66 15.27 -9.29
C GLY A 42 15.00 15.15 -8.57
N THR A 43 15.49 16.28 -8.11
CA THR A 43 16.72 16.37 -7.31
C THR A 43 16.49 17.30 -6.11
N ALA A 44 17.25 17.13 -5.05
CA ALA A 44 17.31 18.06 -3.92
C ALA A 44 18.76 18.48 -3.64
N THR A 45 18.95 19.72 -3.24
CA THR A 45 20.26 20.22 -2.82
C THR A 45 20.28 20.36 -1.30
N LEU A 46 21.19 19.65 -0.65
CA LEU A 46 21.36 19.64 0.79
C LEU A 46 22.84 19.97 1.09
N ASP A 47 23.08 20.98 1.88
CA ASP A 47 24.43 21.45 2.24
C ASP A 47 25.35 21.65 1.04
N GLY A 48 24.81 22.26 -0.04
CA GLY A 48 25.54 22.54 -1.28
C GLY A 48 25.78 21.33 -2.20
N ARG A 49 25.43 20.13 -1.77
CA ARG A 49 25.49 18.91 -2.60
C ARG A 49 24.13 18.58 -3.20
N ARG A 50 24.11 18.31 -4.49
CA ARG A 50 22.93 17.88 -5.23
C ARG A 50 22.80 16.35 -5.16
N TYR A 51 21.61 15.89 -4.78
CA TYR A 51 21.24 14.49 -4.72
C TYR A 51 20.10 14.21 -5.71
N THR A 52 20.16 13.09 -6.38
CA THR A 52 19.05 12.56 -7.17
C THR A 52 17.97 11.95 -6.28
N ALA A 53 16.74 11.88 -6.78
CA ALA A 53 15.64 11.19 -6.09
C ALA A 53 16.00 9.72 -5.77
N GLN A 54 16.72 9.05 -6.68
CA GLN A 54 17.17 7.67 -6.51
C GLN A 54 18.18 7.53 -5.35
N GLU A 55 19.15 8.42 -5.24
CA GLU A 55 20.11 8.42 -4.12
C GLU A 55 19.41 8.62 -2.79
N LEU A 56 18.51 9.61 -2.72
CA LEU A 56 17.75 9.90 -1.49
C LEU A 56 16.82 8.75 -1.09
N LEU A 57 16.16 8.09 -2.06
CA LEU A 57 15.33 6.92 -1.77
C LEU A 57 16.18 5.77 -1.23
N THR A 58 17.33 5.50 -1.82
CA THR A 58 18.25 4.45 -1.35
C THR A 58 18.74 4.73 0.06
N LEU A 59 19.16 5.98 0.36
CA LEU A 59 19.56 6.41 1.70
C LEU A 59 18.42 6.26 2.72
N PHE A 60 17.21 6.65 2.35
CA PHE A 60 16.04 6.48 3.22
C PHE A 60 15.81 5.02 3.57
N LEU A 61 15.82 4.13 2.58
CA LEU A 61 15.61 2.70 2.79
C LEU A 61 16.74 2.08 3.62
N GLU A 62 17.98 2.46 3.38
CA GLU A 62 19.14 2.02 4.17
C GLU A 62 18.96 2.36 5.65
N ARG A 63 18.58 3.61 5.96
CA ARG A 63 18.36 4.05 7.33
C ARG A 63 17.19 3.34 8.00
N VAL A 64 16.10 3.16 7.29
CA VAL A 64 14.94 2.38 7.80
C VAL A 64 15.35 0.95 8.14
N LEU A 65 16.07 0.27 7.24
CA LEU A 65 16.56 -1.08 7.49
C LEU A 65 17.51 -1.15 8.70
N GLN A 66 18.41 -0.19 8.84
CA GLN A 66 19.32 -0.10 10.00
C GLN A 66 18.55 0.05 11.33
N ILE A 67 17.49 0.87 11.35
CA ILE A 67 16.62 1.02 12.53
C ILE A 67 15.93 -0.31 12.86
N VAL A 68 15.33 -0.97 11.87
CA VAL A 68 14.66 -2.25 12.07
C VAL A 68 15.62 -3.34 12.56
N MET A 69 16.82 -3.41 12.01
CA MET A 69 17.85 -4.35 12.49
C MET A 69 18.24 -4.09 13.94
N LYS A 70 18.45 -2.82 14.29
CA LYS A 70 18.80 -2.43 15.66
C LYS A 70 17.69 -2.75 16.66
N GLU A 71 16.44 -2.43 16.32
CA GLU A 71 15.28 -2.66 17.20
C GLU A 71 14.92 -4.14 17.34
N SER A 72 15.06 -4.92 16.27
CA SER A 72 14.77 -6.37 16.29
C SER A 72 15.88 -7.20 16.95
N GLY A 73 17.06 -6.62 17.20
CA GLY A 73 18.23 -7.33 17.68
C GLY A 73 18.77 -8.39 16.72
N GLN A 74 18.34 -8.36 15.47
CA GLN A 74 18.77 -9.31 14.45
C GLN A 74 20.13 -8.89 13.88
N THR A 75 21.05 -9.85 13.78
CA THR A 75 22.39 -9.65 13.19
C THR A 75 22.50 -10.20 11.77
N GLY A 76 21.44 -10.86 11.26
CA GLY A 76 21.42 -11.47 9.93
C GLY A 76 20.75 -10.59 8.88
N MET A 77 21.00 -10.89 7.60
CA MET A 77 20.29 -10.25 6.48
C MET A 77 18.81 -10.63 6.48
N PHE A 78 17.97 -9.71 6.06
CA PHE A 78 16.56 -10.01 5.79
C PHE A 78 16.44 -11.02 4.64
N ALA A 79 15.45 -11.91 4.73
CA ALA A 79 15.17 -12.89 3.67
C ALA A 79 14.67 -12.24 2.37
N GLY A 80 14.10 -11.04 2.47
CA GLY A 80 13.63 -10.26 1.33
C GLY A 80 12.92 -8.99 1.77
N LEU A 81 12.57 -8.17 0.78
CA LEU A 81 11.86 -6.91 0.94
C LEU A 81 10.51 -6.96 0.23
N VAL A 82 9.45 -6.52 0.89
CA VAL A 82 8.15 -6.28 0.26
C VAL A 82 7.79 -4.82 0.43
N PHE A 83 7.83 -4.09 -0.68
CA PHE A 83 7.37 -2.71 -0.72
C PHE A 83 5.89 -2.67 -1.04
N THR A 84 5.14 -1.88 -0.29
CA THR A 84 3.74 -1.60 -0.60
C THR A 84 3.59 -0.15 -1.01
N VAL A 85 2.98 0.08 -2.16
CA VAL A 85 2.88 1.40 -2.77
C VAL A 85 1.43 1.76 -3.07
N ARG A 86 1.13 3.05 -3.04
CA ARG A 86 -0.20 3.60 -3.27
C ARG A 86 -0.68 3.42 -4.73
N SER A 87 0.25 3.42 -5.67
CA SER A 87 0.05 3.14 -7.08
C SER A 87 1.31 2.50 -7.65
N LEU A 88 1.14 1.53 -8.52
CA LEU A 88 2.23 0.82 -9.20
C LEU A 88 2.76 1.62 -10.40
N ASP A 89 3.20 2.86 -10.14
CA ASP A 89 3.87 3.69 -11.13
C ASP A 89 5.22 3.07 -11.55
N GLU A 90 5.51 3.06 -12.85
CA GLU A 90 6.69 2.40 -13.42
C GLU A 90 8.00 3.01 -12.89
N ARG A 91 8.08 4.34 -12.74
CA ARG A 91 9.27 5.03 -12.23
C ARG A 91 9.54 4.66 -10.77
N LEU A 92 8.47 4.66 -9.96
CA LEU A 92 8.58 4.30 -8.55
C LEU A 92 8.99 2.83 -8.38
N VAL A 93 8.37 1.93 -9.15
CA VAL A 93 8.69 0.50 -9.13
C VAL A 93 10.15 0.27 -9.53
N LYS A 94 10.61 0.90 -10.61
CA LYS A 94 12.01 0.83 -11.03
C LYS A 94 12.95 1.34 -9.94
N ALA A 95 12.67 2.52 -9.37
CA ALA A 95 13.50 3.11 -8.33
C ALA A 95 13.58 2.25 -7.06
N LEU A 96 12.50 1.59 -6.66
CA LEU A 96 12.48 0.67 -5.52
C LEU A 96 13.30 -0.60 -5.78
N TYR A 97 13.20 -1.19 -6.99
CA TYR A 97 14.06 -2.32 -7.38
C TYR A 97 15.54 -1.94 -7.35
N GLU A 98 15.91 -0.84 -8.02
CA GLU A 98 17.30 -0.37 -8.04
C GLU A 98 17.85 -0.04 -6.65
N SER A 99 17.01 0.52 -5.76
CA SER A 99 17.41 0.77 -4.37
C SER A 99 17.64 -0.52 -3.61
N GLY A 100 16.74 -1.50 -3.74
CA GLY A 100 16.88 -2.80 -3.10
C GLY A 100 18.13 -3.56 -3.56
N GLU A 101 18.42 -3.53 -4.86
CA GLU A 101 19.64 -4.14 -5.42
C GLU A 101 20.92 -3.47 -4.89
N LYS A 102 20.93 -2.13 -4.79
CA LYS A 102 22.03 -1.38 -4.17
C LYS A 102 22.24 -1.71 -2.68
N LEU A 103 21.17 -2.11 -2.00
CA LEU A 103 21.22 -2.55 -0.61
C LEU A 103 21.56 -4.03 -0.44
N GLY A 104 21.90 -4.72 -1.53
CA GLY A 104 22.40 -6.11 -1.53
C GLY A 104 21.33 -7.18 -1.67
N PHE A 105 20.07 -6.84 -1.99
CA PHE A 105 19.03 -7.82 -2.27
C PHE A 105 19.02 -8.23 -3.74
N SER A 106 18.84 -9.51 -4.02
CA SER A 106 18.60 -9.97 -5.40
C SER A 106 17.18 -9.56 -5.84
N LYS A 107 16.96 -9.54 -7.15
CA LYS A 107 15.66 -9.17 -7.72
C LYS A 107 14.52 -10.09 -7.24
N GLU A 108 14.82 -11.36 -7.02
CA GLU A 108 13.88 -12.36 -6.52
C GLU A 108 13.49 -12.13 -5.04
N GLN A 109 14.38 -11.47 -4.28
CA GLN A 109 14.14 -11.09 -2.89
C GLN A 109 13.34 -9.80 -2.74
N ILE A 110 13.15 -9.05 -3.83
CA ILE A 110 12.40 -7.80 -3.83
C ILE A 110 11.02 -8.02 -4.43
N GLN A 111 9.99 -7.60 -3.72
CA GLN A 111 8.63 -7.55 -4.23
C GLN A 111 8.01 -6.18 -4.05
N ILE A 112 7.25 -5.75 -5.04
CA ILE A 112 6.51 -4.48 -4.99
C ILE A 112 5.05 -4.78 -5.29
N ILE A 113 4.18 -4.46 -4.33
CA ILE A 113 2.74 -4.69 -4.41
C ILE A 113 1.98 -3.37 -4.21
N GLY A 114 0.79 -3.28 -4.81
CA GLY A 114 -0.09 -2.15 -4.57
C GLY A 114 -0.78 -2.23 -3.20
N HIS A 115 -1.30 -1.11 -2.71
CA HIS A 115 -2.07 -1.06 -1.47
C HIS A 115 -3.30 -1.99 -1.50
N SER A 116 -3.96 -2.14 -2.66
CA SER A 116 -5.08 -3.07 -2.80
C SER A 116 -4.68 -4.54 -2.59
N GLU A 117 -3.49 -4.94 -3.04
CA GLU A 117 -2.96 -6.29 -2.79
C GLU A 117 -2.58 -6.47 -1.32
N SER A 118 -1.92 -5.47 -0.72
CA SER A 118 -1.63 -5.47 0.72
C SER A 118 -2.90 -5.57 1.55
N PHE A 119 -3.96 -4.87 1.16
CA PHE A 119 -5.26 -4.94 1.81
C PHE A 119 -5.85 -6.36 1.76
N ILE A 120 -5.74 -7.06 0.61
CA ILE A 120 -6.15 -8.47 0.50
C ILE A 120 -5.39 -9.34 1.51
N TYR A 121 -4.05 -9.28 1.54
CA TYR A 121 -3.25 -10.08 2.46
C TYR A 121 -3.60 -9.81 3.92
N TYR A 122 -3.77 -8.54 4.28
CA TYR A 122 -4.18 -8.17 5.63
C TYR A 122 -5.56 -8.73 5.97
N MET A 123 -6.56 -8.59 5.10
CA MET A 123 -7.91 -9.10 5.36
C MET A 123 -7.96 -10.62 5.47
N LEU A 124 -7.30 -11.34 4.57
CA LEU A 124 -7.28 -12.80 4.58
C LEU A 124 -6.54 -13.37 5.81
N SER A 125 -5.68 -12.59 6.46
CA SER A 125 -5.02 -12.95 7.71
C SER A 125 -5.92 -12.78 8.94
N GLN A 126 -7.06 -12.07 8.82
CA GLN A 126 -8.02 -11.87 9.88
C GLN A 126 -8.97 -13.07 10.00
N LYS A 127 -9.80 -13.05 11.07
CA LYS A 127 -10.86 -14.05 11.24
C LYS A 127 -11.85 -13.99 10.06
N LYS A 128 -12.28 -15.15 9.59
CA LYS A 128 -13.13 -15.29 8.39
C LYS A 128 -14.44 -14.50 8.49
N GLU A 129 -14.98 -14.31 9.69
CA GLU A 129 -16.21 -13.55 9.93
C GLU A 129 -16.08 -12.07 9.55
N ILE A 130 -14.84 -11.55 9.48
CA ILE A 130 -14.55 -10.17 9.10
C ILE A 130 -14.65 -9.98 7.58
N TRP A 131 -14.24 -10.99 6.80
CA TRP A 131 -14.09 -10.87 5.35
C TRP A 131 -14.90 -11.90 4.53
N ASN A 132 -15.86 -12.60 5.15
CA ASN A 132 -16.71 -13.56 4.42
C ASN A 132 -17.71 -12.89 3.45
N GLY A 133 -17.95 -11.60 3.59
CA GLY A 133 -18.71 -10.73 2.69
C GLY A 133 -17.84 -9.62 2.11
N THR A 134 -18.46 -8.48 1.82
CA THR A 134 -17.74 -7.28 1.38
C THR A 134 -17.07 -6.60 2.57
N VAL A 135 -15.84 -6.16 2.40
CA VAL A 135 -15.11 -5.31 3.36
C VAL A 135 -14.81 -3.97 2.70
N GLY A 136 -15.12 -2.88 3.39
CA GLY A 136 -14.76 -1.53 3.00
C GLY A 136 -13.63 -0.99 3.87
N MET A 137 -12.85 -0.05 3.34
CA MET A 137 -11.86 0.68 4.14
C MET A 137 -11.74 2.11 3.62
N PHE A 138 -11.85 3.07 4.54
CA PHE A 138 -11.54 4.47 4.29
C PHE A 138 -10.14 4.76 4.78
N ASP A 139 -9.30 5.27 3.89
CA ASP A 139 -7.93 5.73 4.17
C ASP A 139 -7.90 7.26 4.01
N LEU A 140 -7.97 7.98 5.12
CA LEU A 140 -7.91 9.44 5.16
C LEU A 140 -6.49 9.88 5.50
N ALA A 141 -5.69 10.09 4.45
CA ALA A 141 -4.33 10.62 4.53
C ALA A 141 -4.33 12.17 4.55
N GLU A 142 -3.15 12.78 4.67
CA GLU A 142 -3.01 14.24 4.78
C GLU A 142 -3.61 15.02 3.60
N GLU A 143 -3.45 14.51 2.38
CA GLU A 143 -3.81 15.21 1.14
C GLU A 143 -4.87 14.48 0.32
N GLU A 144 -5.32 13.30 0.75
CA GLU A 144 -6.30 12.54 -0.02
C GLU A 144 -7.09 11.54 0.82
N LEU A 145 -8.31 11.29 0.39
CA LEU A 145 -9.18 10.23 0.87
C LEU A 145 -9.25 9.15 -0.21
N ARG A 146 -9.02 7.90 0.18
CA ARG A 146 -9.26 6.73 -0.67
C ARG A 146 -10.21 5.77 0.00
N TYR A 147 -11.05 5.17 -0.82
CA TYR A 147 -11.91 4.08 -0.39
C TYR A 147 -11.48 2.80 -1.08
N TYR A 148 -11.26 1.75 -0.29
CA TYR A 148 -10.94 0.41 -0.76
C TYR A 148 -12.11 -0.52 -0.51
N GLU A 149 -12.39 -1.39 -1.46
CA GLU A 149 -13.44 -2.41 -1.32
C GLU A 149 -12.87 -3.77 -1.69
N MET A 150 -13.06 -4.76 -0.82
CA MET A 150 -12.66 -6.15 -1.06
C MET A 150 -13.88 -7.07 -1.03
N LYS A 151 -13.92 -8.02 -1.97
CA LYS A 151 -14.96 -9.05 -2.07
C LYS A 151 -14.36 -10.42 -2.34
N VAL A 152 -14.92 -11.46 -1.73
CA VAL A 152 -14.60 -12.84 -2.04
C VAL A 152 -15.63 -13.40 -3.00
N GLN A 153 -15.20 -13.81 -4.18
CA GLN A 153 -16.03 -14.52 -5.17
C GLN A 153 -15.81 -16.02 -5.02
N ARG A 154 -16.90 -16.73 -4.79
CA ARG A 154 -16.97 -18.20 -4.67
C ARG A 154 -17.73 -18.77 -5.87
N GLY A 155 -17.56 -20.06 -6.12
CA GLY A 155 -18.30 -20.75 -7.20
C GLY A 155 -17.61 -20.70 -8.57
N LEU A 156 -16.43 -20.13 -8.68
CA LEU A 156 -15.54 -20.24 -9.85
C LEU A 156 -14.69 -21.51 -9.76
N LYS A 157 -14.07 -21.92 -10.86
CA LYS A 157 -13.06 -23.03 -10.87
C LYS A 157 -11.99 -22.85 -9.78
N LYS A 158 -11.61 -21.60 -9.51
CA LYS A 158 -10.75 -21.18 -8.40
C LYS A 158 -11.44 -20.01 -7.68
N ASN A 159 -11.51 -20.06 -6.35
CA ASN A 159 -12.01 -18.92 -5.60
C ASN A 159 -11.15 -17.68 -5.87
N ALA A 160 -11.78 -16.54 -6.01
CA ALA A 160 -11.10 -15.28 -6.25
C ALA A 160 -11.40 -14.26 -5.15
N VAL A 161 -10.44 -13.36 -4.93
CA VAL A 161 -10.60 -12.17 -4.08
C VAL A 161 -10.34 -10.95 -4.95
N LEU A 162 -11.32 -10.07 -5.01
CA LEU A 162 -11.22 -8.80 -5.72
C LEU A 162 -10.98 -7.68 -4.72
N ALA A 163 -10.02 -6.80 -4.99
CA ALA A 163 -9.85 -5.54 -4.27
C ALA A 163 -9.66 -4.41 -5.27
N GLU A 164 -10.52 -3.42 -5.15
CA GLU A 164 -10.50 -2.20 -5.95
C GLU A 164 -10.41 -1.00 -5.02
N TYR A 165 -9.98 0.14 -5.54
CA TYR A 165 -10.00 1.38 -4.80
C TYR A 165 -10.52 2.53 -5.66
N GLU A 166 -11.06 3.52 -4.99
CA GLU A 166 -11.48 4.79 -5.58
C GLU A 166 -10.79 5.93 -4.82
N LYS A 167 -10.14 6.82 -5.56
CA LYS A 167 -9.68 8.10 -5.01
C LYS A 167 -10.88 9.02 -4.96
N ILE A 168 -11.20 9.52 -3.80
CA ILE A 168 -12.35 10.38 -3.57
C ILE A 168 -11.98 11.81 -3.97
N GLU A 169 -12.72 12.35 -4.94
CA GLU A 169 -12.48 13.72 -5.44
C GLU A 169 -12.86 14.79 -4.41
N GLU A 170 -13.88 14.52 -3.62
CA GLU A 170 -14.38 15.39 -2.55
C GLU A 170 -13.47 15.42 -1.31
N SER A 171 -12.25 14.89 -1.43
CA SER A 171 -11.27 14.88 -0.35
C SER A 171 -10.89 16.29 0.10
N PHE A 172 -10.51 16.42 1.36
CA PHE A 172 -10.14 17.67 2.00
C PHE A 172 -8.78 17.55 2.68
N SER A 173 -8.12 18.70 2.90
CA SER A 173 -6.91 18.75 3.73
C SER A 173 -7.26 18.54 5.20
N LEU A 174 -6.44 17.81 5.95
CA LEU A 174 -6.64 17.59 7.38
C LEU A 174 -6.58 18.87 8.19
N ASP A 175 -5.96 19.95 7.69
CA ASP A 175 -5.87 21.24 8.36
C ASP A 175 -7.25 21.85 8.67
N ILE A 176 -8.28 21.55 7.84
CA ILE A 176 -9.63 22.04 8.11
C ILE A 176 -10.21 21.48 9.41
N LEU A 177 -9.75 20.31 9.84
CA LEU A 177 -10.23 19.64 11.06
C LEU A 177 -9.81 20.34 12.35
N GLU A 178 -8.88 21.29 12.27
CA GLU A 178 -8.45 22.11 13.41
C GLU A 178 -9.51 23.10 13.84
N THR A 179 -10.50 23.37 12.99
CA THR A 179 -11.62 24.29 13.30
C THR A 179 -12.94 23.52 13.47
N PRO A 180 -13.83 23.94 14.39
CA PRO A 180 -15.13 23.27 14.59
C PRO A 180 -16.01 23.25 13.33
N SER A 181 -15.98 24.31 12.52
CA SER A 181 -16.73 24.40 11.26
C SER A 181 -16.16 23.49 10.19
N GLY A 182 -14.84 23.41 10.07
CA GLY A 182 -14.15 22.52 9.14
C GLY A 182 -14.34 21.06 9.53
N ALA A 183 -14.28 20.73 10.83
CA ALA A 183 -14.57 19.40 11.33
C ALA A 183 -15.99 18.94 10.94
N LYS A 184 -17.00 19.78 11.14
CA LYS A 184 -18.40 19.50 10.71
C LYS A 184 -18.51 19.33 9.19
N LEU A 185 -17.77 20.12 8.41
CA LEU A 185 -17.74 19.99 6.96
C LEU A 185 -17.11 18.65 6.54
N GLY A 186 -15.98 18.28 7.13
CA GLY A 186 -15.31 17.01 6.90
C GLY A 186 -16.20 15.80 7.23
N ASP A 187 -16.90 15.84 8.37
CA ASP A 187 -17.86 14.82 8.78
C ASP A 187 -19.00 14.66 7.75
N LYS A 188 -19.57 15.76 7.29
CA LYS A 188 -20.62 15.75 6.26
C LYS A 188 -20.12 15.21 4.92
N ILE A 189 -18.90 15.56 4.50
CA ILE A 189 -18.26 15.01 3.30
C ILE A 189 -18.13 13.51 3.43
N LEU A 190 -17.60 13.00 4.55
CA LEU A 190 -17.45 11.56 4.77
C LEU A 190 -18.80 10.83 4.77
N CYS A 191 -19.85 11.39 5.38
CA CYS A 191 -21.20 10.82 5.32
C CYS A 191 -21.69 10.70 3.89
N THR A 192 -21.55 11.77 3.09
CA THR A 192 -21.97 11.77 1.67
C THR A 192 -21.19 10.72 0.86
N CYS A 193 -19.88 10.63 1.05
CA CYS A 193 -19.04 9.62 0.40
C CYS A 193 -19.45 8.20 0.79
N ALA A 194 -19.69 7.96 2.09
CA ALA A 194 -20.11 6.64 2.57
C ALA A 194 -21.46 6.23 1.97
N ASP A 195 -22.43 7.12 1.93
CA ASP A 195 -23.73 6.85 1.33
C ASP A 195 -23.59 6.48 -0.17
N ARG A 196 -22.80 7.24 -0.93
CA ARG A 196 -22.55 6.96 -2.35
C ARG A 196 -21.85 5.62 -2.57
N LEU A 197 -20.77 5.36 -1.85
CA LEU A 197 -19.89 4.20 -2.05
C LEU A 197 -20.50 2.90 -1.55
N MET A 198 -21.26 2.99 -0.45
CA MET A 198 -21.74 1.81 0.28
C MET A 198 -23.23 1.53 0.04
N GLN A 199 -23.90 2.34 -0.77
CA GLN A 199 -25.33 2.18 -1.06
C GLN A 199 -25.64 0.79 -1.64
N ARG A 200 -26.73 0.16 -1.15
CA ARG A 200 -27.22 -1.15 -1.59
C ARG A 200 -26.24 -2.31 -1.48
N LYS A 201 -25.17 -2.17 -0.68
CA LYS A 201 -24.20 -3.22 -0.44
C LYS A 201 -24.24 -3.69 1.01
N LEU A 202 -24.01 -4.99 1.22
CA LEU A 202 -23.87 -5.57 2.55
C LEU A 202 -22.40 -5.73 2.89
N TYR A 203 -21.99 -5.12 4.00
CA TYR A 203 -20.61 -5.18 4.48
C TYR A 203 -20.49 -6.07 5.73
N SER A 204 -19.51 -6.96 5.74
CA SER A 204 -19.11 -7.71 6.94
C SER A 204 -18.38 -6.82 7.93
N ALA A 205 -17.55 -5.92 7.42
CA ALA A 205 -16.76 -4.98 8.21
C ALA A 205 -16.41 -3.73 7.39
N VAL A 206 -16.13 -2.64 8.11
CA VAL A 206 -15.55 -1.41 7.56
C VAL A 206 -14.34 -1.05 8.41
N PHE A 207 -13.24 -0.70 7.75
CA PHE A 207 -12.02 -0.26 8.39
C PHE A 207 -11.81 1.24 8.17
N LEU A 208 -11.28 1.89 9.18
CA LEU A 208 -10.86 3.28 9.12
C LEU A 208 -9.36 3.34 9.37
N MET A 209 -8.64 4.00 8.48
CA MET A 209 -7.19 4.14 8.54
C MET A 209 -6.76 5.52 8.05
N GLY A 210 -5.55 5.88 8.39
CA GLY A 210 -4.92 7.15 8.00
C GLY A 210 -4.94 8.20 9.11
N LYS A 211 -4.10 9.21 8.95
CA LYS A 211 -3.86 10.25 9.95
C LYS A 211 -5.13 11.00 10.36
N GLY A 212 -6.07 11.16 9.43
CA GLY A 212 -7.34 11.85 9.73
C GLY A 212 -8.23 11.12 10.72
N PHE A 213 -8.05 9.80 10.91
CA PHE A 213 -8.81 9.02 11.88
C PHE A 213 -8.06 8.74 13.20
N GLU A 214 -6.85 9.24 13.38
CA GLU A 214 -6.13 9.14 14.66
C GLU A 214 -6.90 9.86 15.79
N LYS A 215 -7.51 11.00 15.47
CA LYS A 215 -8.48 11.70 16.32
C LYS A 215 -9.86 11.55 15.71
N ARG A 216 -10.82 11.03 16.49
CA ARG A 216 -12.17 10.64 15.98
C ARG A 216 -13.27 11.61 16.32
N ASP A 217 -13.04 12.48 17.29
CA ASP A 217 -14.07 13.30 17.93
C ASP A 217 -14.76 14.26 16.96
N TRP A 218 -14.16 14.49 15.81
CA TRP A 218 -14.68 15.35 14.76
C TRP A 218 -15.68 14.68 13.80
N ALA A 219 -15.68 13.33 13.69
CA ALA A 219 -16.45 12.56 12.69
C ALA A 219 -17.63 11.80 13.33
N GLU A 220 -18.42 12.46 14.18
CA GLU A 220 -19.47 11.80 14.96
C GLU A 220 -20.60 11.24 14.10
N ASP A 221 -21.10 11.97 13.11
CA ASP A 221 -22.23 11.54 12.28
C ASP A 221 -21.80 10.45 11.32
N PHE A 222 -20.60 10.52 10.77
CA PHE A 222 -20.00 9.46 9.97
C PHE A 222 -19.83 8.18 10.78
N MET A 223 -19.33 8.25 12.01
CA MET A 223 -19.21 7.09 12.90
C MET A 223 -20.58 6.49 13.23
N LYS A 224 -21.59 7.29 13.54
CA LYS A 224 -22.97 6.83 13.77
C LYS A 224 -23.52 6.12 12.52
N LEU A 225 -23.33 6.71 11.33
CA LEU A 225 -23.75 6.13 10.04
C LEU A 225 -23.11 4.76 9.80
N LEU A 226 -21.82 4.62 10.02
CA LEU A 226 -21.12 3.36 9.82
C LEU A 226 -21.51 2.30 10.84
N CYS A 227 -21.55 2.65 12.15
CA CYS A 227 -21.76 1.71 13.25
C CYS A 227 -23.21 1.19 13.33
N THR A 228 -24.18 1.87 12.74
CA THR A 228 -25.60 1.50 12.83
C THR A 228 -25.89 0.11 12.28
N LYS A 229 -25.16 -0.34 11.24
CA LYS A 229 -25.42 -1.61 10.53
C LYS A 229 -24.18 -2.46 10.27
N ARG A 230 -22.99 -2.03 10.75
CA ARG A 230 -21.72 -2.64 10.35
C ARG A 230 -20.76 -2.72 11.52
N ARG A 231 -19.84 -3.67 11.47
CA ARG A 231 -18.69 -3.70 12.39
C ARG A 231 -17.65 -2.72 11.87
N VAL A 232 -17.26 -1.75 12.68
CA VAL A 232 -16.26 -0.75 12.32
C VAL A 232 -15.00 -0.99 13.12
N TYR A 233 -13.88 -1.04 12.45
CA TYR A 233 -12.55 -1.25 13.03
C TYR A 233 -11.66 -0.07 12.71
N MET A 234 -10.91 0.37 13.72
CA MET A 234 -9.82 1.32 13.55
C MET A 234 -8.54 0.51 13.46
N GLU A 235 -7.75 0.76 12.42
CA GLU A 235 -6.51 0.02 12.25
C GLU A 235 -5.41 0.94 11.71
N THR A 236 -4.20 0.73 12.18
CA THR A 236 -3.01 1.42 11.70
C THR A 236 -2.15 0.47 10.89
N ALA A 237 -1.42 0.99 9.92
CA ALA A 237 -0.44 0.25 9.15
C ALA A 237 -0.99 -1.00 8.41
N VAL A 238 -2.28 -1.00 8.00
CA VAL A 238 -2.91 -2.10 7.25
C VAL A 238 -2.04 -2.55 6.08
N PHE A 239 -1.54 -1.60 5.29
CA PHE A 239 -0.74 -1.90 4.11
C PHE A 239 0.63 -2.48 4.47
N ALA A 240 1.31 -1.96 5.48
CA ALA A 240 2.59 -2.50 5.95
C ALA A 240 2.42 -3.91 6.54
N LYS A 241 1.37 -4.13 7.33
CA LYS A 241 1.03 -5.47 7.86
C LYS A 241 0.69 -6.43 6.72
N GLY A 242 -0.10 -6.00 5.74
CA GLY A 242 -0.42 -6.81 4.56
C GLY A 242 0.82 -7.18 3.74
N ALA A 243 1.74 -6.24 3.53
CA ALA A 243 3.02 -6.50 2.88
C ALA A 243 3.87 -7.52 3.67
N ALA A 244 3.87 -7.44 5.00
CA ALA A 244 4.54 -8.42 5.85
C ALA A 244 3.92 -9.82 5.72
N TYR A 245 2.59 -9.93 5.68
CA TYR A 245 1.92 -11.23 5.42
C TYR A 245 2.24 -11.76 4.02
N CYS A 246 2.30 -10.90 3.01
CA CYS A 246 2.73 -11.27 1.66
C CYS A 246 4.16 -11.85 1.68
N GLY A 247 5.11 -11.15 2.30
CA GLY A 247 6.49 -11.60 2.45
C GLY A 247 6.60 -12.93 3.17
N ALA A 248 5.88 -13.09 4.28
CA ALA A 248 5.85 -14.34 5.03
C ALA A 248 5.24 -15.50 4.24
N ASP A 249 4.21 -15.26 3.43
CA ASP A 249 3.58 -16.29 2.59
C ASP A 249 4.52 -16.77 1.48
N ARG A 250 5.31 -15.88 0.89
CA ARG A 250 6.31 -16.23 -0.14
C ARG A 250 7.44 -17.12 0.35
N GLN A 251 7.76 -17.10 1.63
CA GLN A 251 8.76 -17.97 2.24
C GLN A 251 8.22 -19.40 2.49
N ARG A 252 6.93 -19.65 2.24
CA ARG A 252 6.30 -20.95 2.45
C ARG A 252 6.33 -21.78 1.16
N PRO A 253 6.46 -23.10 1.27
CA PRO A 253 6.38 -23.99 0.10
C PRO A 253 5.03 -23.93 -0.63
N GLN A 254 3.96 -23.64 0.11
CA GLN A 254 2.60 -23.48 -0.41
C GLN A 254 1.96 -22.24 0.20
N THR A 255 1.22 -21.50 -0.61
CA THR A 255 0.50 -20.32 -0.15
C THR A 255 -0.57 -20.66 0.89
N SER A 256 -0.67 -19.85 1.91
CA SER A 256 -1.76 -19.90 2.90
C SER A 256 -3.06 -19.27 2.38
N TYR A 257 -3.00 -18.63 1.23
CA TYR A 257 -4.10 -17.88 0.64
C TYR A 257 -4.45 -18.42 -0.75
N PRO A 258 -5.19 -19.56 -0.82
CA PRO A 258 -5.48 -20.27 -2.08
C PRO A 258 -6.57 -19.57 -2.91
N TYR A 259 -6.40 -18.28 -3.15
CA TYR A 259 -7.29 -17.44 -3.93
C TYR A 259 -6.56 -16.85 -5.14
N ALA A 260 -7.26 -16.68 -6.27
CA ALA A 260 -6.80 -15.77 -7.30
C ALA A 260 -7.03 -14.33 -6.81
N MET A 261 -5.95 -13.57 -6.63
CA MET A 261 -6.04 -12.18 -6.19
C MET A 261 -6.21 -11.28 -7.41
N ILE A 262 -7.31 -10.54 -7.47
CA ILE A 262 -7.63 -9.63 -8.57
C ILE A 262 -7.64 -8.21 -8.01
N CYS A 263 -6.57 -7.47 -8.31
CA CYS A 263 -6.35 -6.12 -7.82
C CYS A 263 -5.42 -5.36 -8.77
N GLU A 264 -5.00 -4.15 -8.41
CA GLU A 264 -4.00 -3.41 -9.18
C GLU A 264 -2.71 -4.22 -9.36
N GLY A 265 -2.22 -4.31 -10.61
CA GLY A 265 -1.02 -5.08 -10.95
C GLY A 265 -1.27 -6.57 -11.22
N ARG A 266 -2.52 -7.04 -11.14
CA ARG A 266 -2.93 -8.42 -11.40
C ARG A 266 -3.89 -8.51 -12.58
N LEU A 267 -3.79 -9.59 -13.36
CA LEU A 267 -4.71 -9.85 -14.47
C LEU A 267 -6.13 -10.07 -13.96
N LYS A 268 -7.10 -9.35 -14.52
CA LYS A 268 -8.53 -9.48 -14.18
C LYS A 268 -9.16 -10.73 -14.81
N ALA A 269 -8.61 -11.22 -15.92
CA ALA A 269 -9.10 -12.38 -16.66
C ALA A 269 -7.95 -13.24 -17.15
N SER A 270 -8.19 -14.53 -17.34
CA SER A 270 -7.22 -15.41 -17.97
C SER A 270 -7.11 -15.12 -19.47
N VAL A 271 -5.90 -15.21 -19.99
CA VAL A 271 -5.61 -15.15 -21.42
C VAL A 271 -5.43 -16.59 -21.89
N THR A 272 -6.30 -17.05 -22.80
CA THR A 272 -6.25 -18.40 -23.35
C THR A 272 -6.08 -18.36 -24.87
N MET A 273 -5.50 -19.40 -25.42
CA MET A 273 -5.32 -19.56 -26.87
C MET A 273 -5.74 -20.98 -27.28
N GLN A 274 -6.47 -21.08 -28.41
CA GLN A 274 -6.71 -22.36 -29.07
C GLN A 274 -5.50 -22.75 -29.91
N VAL A 275 -4.96 -23.91 -29.66
CA VAL A 275 -3.81 -24.45 -30.38
C VAL A 275 -4.15 -25.81 -30.99
N LEU A 276 -3.62 -26.09 -32.15
CA LEU A 276 -3.71 -27.42 -32.76
C LEU A 276 -2.50 -28.24 -32.32
N PHE A 277 -2.70 -29.16 -31.38
CA PHE A 277 -1.63 -30.04 -30.91
C PHE A 277 -1.93 -31.47 -31.32
N LYS A 278 -1.04 -32.05 -32.12
CA LYS A 278 -1.17 -33.43 -32.66
C LYS A 278 -2.51 -33.67 -33.37
N GLY A 279 -2.99 -32.68 -34.14
CA GLY A 279 -4.25 -32.75 -34.85
C GLY A 279 -5.52 -32.58 -34.02
N GLN A 280 -5.39 -32.26 -32.74
CA GLN A 280 -6.52 -31.96 -31.84
C GLN A 280 -6.48 -30.52 -31.38
N GLU A 281 -7.65 -29.85 -31.39
CA GLU A 281 -7.78 -28.52 -30.81
C GLU A 281 -7.68 -28.62 -29.29
N LYS A 282 -6.81 -27.81 -28.71
CA LYS A 282 -6.60 -27.71 -27.26
C LYS A 282 -6.55 -26.25 -26.84
N GLU A 283 -7.29 -25.91 -25.79
CA GLU A 283 -7.18 -24.60 -25.15
C GLU A 283 -5.98 -24.59 -24.18
N VAL A 284 -5.09 -23.64 -24.38
CA VAL A 284 -3.90 -23.42 -23.54
C VAL A 284 -4.08 -22.08 -22.83
N THR A 285 -3.95 -22.08 -21.50
CA THR A 285 -3.92 -20.85 -20.70
C THR A 285 -2.52 -20.27 -20.76
N LEU A 286 -2.39 -19.11 -21.36
CA LEU A 286 -1.13 -18.35 -21.44
C LEU A 286 -0.85 -17.61 -20.14
N ALA A 287 -1.89 -16.96 -19.56
CA ALA A 287 -1.83 -16.30 -18.28
C ALA A 287 -3.14 -16.50 -17.52
N ALA A 288 -3.08 -16.76 -16.23
CA ALA A 288 -4.27 -16.94 -15.42
C ALA A 288 -4.72 -15.63 -14.78
N ALA A 289 -6.03 -15.51 -14.50
CA ALA A 289 -6.53 -14.44 -13.67
C ALA A 289 -5.83 -14.45 -12.31
N GLY A 290 -5.36 -13.30 -11.86
CA GLY A 290 -4.58 -13.14 -10.64
C GLY A 290 -3.06 -13.20 -10.83
N ASP A 291 -2.56 -13.58 -12.00
CA ASP A 291 -1.14 -13.50 -12.30
C ASP A 291 -0.67 -12.04 -12.38
N SER A 292 0.60 -11.77 -12.02
CA SER A 292 1.20 -10.45 -12.18
C SER A 292 1.37 -10.14 -13.66
N TRP A 293 0.78 -9.05 -14.13
CA TRP A 293 0.93 -8.65 -15.53
C TRP A 293 2.35 -8.15 -15.88
N ARG A 294 3.15 -7.77 -14.90
CA ARG A 294 4.53 -7.29 -15.10
C ARG A 294 5.55 -8.42 -15.24
N GLU A 295 5.26 -9.56 -14.64
CA GLU A 295 6.17 -10.73 -14.64
C GLU A 295 5.79 -11.74 -15.71
N PHE A 296 4.72 -11.46 -16.46
CA PHE A 296 4.21 -12.40 -17.46
C PHE A 296 5.13 -12.44 -18.69
N ARG A 297 5.62 -13.63 -19.02
CA ARG A 297 6.28 -13.96 -20.28
C ARG A 297 5.77 -15.29 -20.76
N ALA A 298 5.11 -15.33 -21.91
CA ALA A 298 4.78 -16.57 -22.60
C ALA A 298 5.73 -16.73 -23.77
N MET A 299 6.47 -17.85 -23.81
CA MET A 299 7.17 -18.28 -25.00
C MET A 299 6.27 -19.28 -25.74
N LEU A 300 6.00 -19.01 -27.01
CA LEU A 300 5.31 -19.90 -27.92
C LEU A 300 6.39 -20.50 -28.83
N GLU A 301 6.60 -21.80 -28.74
CA GLU A 301 7.43 -22.57 -29.65
C GLU A 301 6.57 -23.15 -30.77
#